data_8917b42145ebbfe3c774dc7f623876b6
#
_entry.id   8917b42145ebbfe3c774dc7f623876b6
#
_cell.length_a   1.000
_cell.length_b   1.000
_cell.length_c   1.000
_cell.angle_alpha   90.00
_cell.angle_beta   90.00
_cell.angle_gamma   90.00
#
_symmetry.space_group_name_H-M   'P 1'
#
loop_
_entity.id
_entity.type
_entity.pdbx_description
1 polymer ?
#
loop_
_entity_poly.entity_id
_entity_poly.type
_entity_poly.pdbx_seq_one_letter_code
_entity_poly.pdbx_strand_id
1 'polypeptide(L)'
;SLVILILIWILQYEVIVESFFDDEFLFFINDNISYVIWLTIAVIILFFLFFIKIGSVKKFFLSILEGLLSIVKLKKDLPVFILATLTIWGSYFTAFYMIKFSIAEFAIIPAELIFPTFVVSVFSISLSNHGLGVYPLAISLFLLEFNINTEIGLAYGWLAWSCQAIITLIFGGLSFFVLPLLNSSD
;
A
#
# COMPACT_ATOMS: atom_id res chain seq x y z
N SER A 1 -3.31 0.37 7.70
CA SER A 1 -2.78 1.10 8.37
C SER A 1 -1.80 2.08 7.83
N LEU A 2 -2.24 3.33 7.90
CA LEU A 2 -1.56 4.50 7.36
C LEU A 2 -0.13 4.65 7.93
N VAL A 3 0.07 4.26 9.18
CA VAL A 3 1.38 4.31 9.88
C VAL A 3 2.41 3.38 9.22
N ILE A 4 1.99 2.18 8.82
CA ILE A 4 2.88 1.23 8.15
C ILE A 4 3.27 1.77 6.76
N LEU A 5 2.33 2.35 6.03
CA LEU A 5 2.60 2.97 4.74
C LEU A 5 3.56 4.16 4.84
N ILE A 6 3.42 4.98 5.88
CA ILE A 6 4.34 6.10 6.17
C ILE A 6 5.73 5.58 6.52
N LEU A 7 5.84 4.55 7.36
CA LEU A 7 7.12 3.92 7.71
C LEU A 7 7.81 3.31 6.48
N ILE A 8 7.06 2.65 5.62
CA ILE A 8 7.56 2.09 4.37
C ILE A 8 8.08 3.19 3.45
N TRP A 9 7.32 4.29 3.33
CA TRP A 9 7.72 5.44 2.51
C TRP A 9 9.01 6.10 3.04
N ILE A 10 9.14 6.25 4.36
CA ILE A 10 10.36 6.79 5.00
C ILE A 10 11.57 5.88 4.77
N LEU A 11 11.40 4.56 4.85
CA LEU A 11 12.48 3.59 4.72
C LEU A 11 12.98 3.41 3.28
N GLN A 12 12.16 3.73 2.28
CA GLN A 12 12.48 3.53 0.86
C GLN A 12 12.33 4.82 0.03
N TYR A 13 12.40 5.96 0.69
CA TYR A 13 12.25 7.27 0.05
C TYR A 13 13.18 7.45 -1.17
N GLU A 14 14.46 7.09 -1.05
CA GLU A 14 15.44 7.24 -2.12
C GLU A 14 15.05 6.45 -3.37
N VAL A 15 14.70 5.16 -3.21
CA VAL A 15 14.31 4.28 -4.34
C VAL A 15 13.02 4.76 -5.01
N ILE A 16 12.07 5.25 -4.23
CA ILE A 16 10.78 5.74 -4.76
C ILE A 16 10.98 7.05 -5.51
N VAL A 17 11.76 7.98 -4.96
CA VAL A 17 11.99 9.29 -5.58
C VAL A 17 12.79 9.17 -6.87
N GLU A 18 13.87 8.42 -6.89
CA GLU A 18 14.69 8.19 -8.09
C GLU A 18 13.91 7.47 -9.21
N SER A 19 12.90 6.65 -8.89
CA SER A 19 12.10 5.93 -9.89
C SER A 19 10.97 6.75 -10.52
N PHE A 20 10.52 7.83 -9.84
CA PHE A 20 9.40 8.64 -10.32
C PHE A 20 9.80 9.97 -10.94
N PHE A 21 11.04 10.39 -10.72
CA PHE A 21 11.54 11.69 -11.19
C PHE A 21 12.86 11.51 -11.93
N ASP A 22 12.94 12.06 -13.15
CA ASP A 22 14.16 12.10 -13.93
C ASP A 22 15.21 13.06 -13.31
N ASP A 23 16.47 12.82 -13.64
CA ASP A 23 17.62 13.57 -13.08
C ASP A 23 17.49 15.07 -13.29
N GLU A 24 16.94 15.54 -14.42
CA GLU A 24 16.69 16.96 -14.68
C GLU A 24 15.68 17.55 -13.70
N PHE A 25 14.62 16.83 -13.37
CA PHE A 25 13.62 17.27 -12.41
C PHE A 25 14.16 17.28 -10.99
N LEU A 26 14.94 16.28 -10.61
CA LEU A 26 15.60 16.24 -9.30
C LEU A 26 16.62 17.37 -9.15
N PHE A 27 17.38 17.67 -10.20
CA PHE A 27 18.31 18.80 -10.23
C PHE A 27 17.58 20.14 -10.08
N PHE A 28 16.47 20.33 -10.82
CA PHE A 28 15.63 21.53 -10.70
C PHE A 28 15.07 21.71 -9.29
N ILE A 29 14.59 20.63 -8.65
CA ILE A 29 14.10 20.67 -7.27
C ILE A 29 15.23 21.04 -6.31
N ASN A 30 16.41 20.44 -6.45
CA ASN A 30 17.54 20.67 -5.56
C ASN A 30 18.06 22.11 -5.65
N ASP A 31 18.12 22.66 -6.86
CA ASP A 31 18.54 24.06 -7.10
C ASP A 31 17.51 25.07 -6.57
N ASN A 32 16.22 24.71 -6.57
CA ASN A 32 15.11 25.55 -6.14
C ASN A 32 14.42 25.05 -4.88
N ILE A 33 15.07 24.26 -4.05
CA ILE A 33 14.48 23.53 -2.92
C ILE A 33 13.69 24.43 -1.96
N SER A 34 14.19 25.65 -1.73
CA SER A 34 13.50 26.63 -0.88
C SER A 34 12.15 27.04 -1.45
N TYR A 35 12.08 27.34 -2.76
CA TYR A 35 10.82 27.71 -3.43
C TYR A 35 9.86 26.54 -3.50
N VAL A 36 10.35 25.32 -3.76
CA VAL A 36 9.54 24.10 -3.79
C VAL A 36 8.92 23.82 -2.41
N ILE A 37 9.69 23.96 -1.34
CA ILE A 37 9.18 23.80 0.04
C ILE A 37 8.09 24.83 0.33
N TRP A 38 8.33 26.12 0.05
CA TRP A 38 7.34 27.17 0.32
C TRP A 38 6.08 27.01 -0.55
N LEU A 39 6.22 26.62 -1.83
CA LEU A 39 5.09 26.33 -2.69
C LEU A 39 4.28 25.15 -2.18
N THR A 40 4.94 24.07 -1.78
CA THR A 40 4.29 22.88 -1.23
C THR A 40 3.52 23.22 0.06
N ILE A 41 4.14 23.96 0.98
CA ILE A 41 3.49 24.44 2.21
C ILE A 41 2.29 25.33 1.86
N ALA A 42 2.41 26.25 0.92
CA ALA A 42 1.31 27.13 0.50
C ALA A 42 0.15 26.33 -0.10
N VAL A 43 0.43 25.34 -0.95
CA VAL A 43 -0.58 24.44 -1.54
C VAL A 43 -1.29 23.63 -0.45
N ILE A 44 -0.53 23.07 0.50
CA ILE A 44 -1.11 22.31 1.63
C ILE A 44 -2.00 23.22 2.50
N ILE A 45 -1.56 24.45 2.79
CA ILE A 45 -2.35 25.41 3.57
C ILE A 45 -3.62 25.80 2.82
N LEU A 46 -3.54 26.12 1.53
CA LEU A 46 -4.69 26.45 0.69
C LEU A 46 -5.67 25.28 0.59
N PHE A 47 -5.16 24.08 0.40
CA PHE A 47 -5.94 22.85 0.41
C PHE A 47 -6.66 22.68 1.76
N PHE A 48 -5.95 22.84 2.86
CA PHE A 48 -6.50 22.73 4.22
C PHE A 48 -7.56 23.80 4.51
N LEU A 49 -7.31 25.04 4.10
CA LEU A 49 -8.26 26.16 4.27
C LEU A 49 -9.51 25.97 3.39
N PHE A 50 -9.35 25.48 2.18
CA PHE A 50 -10.47 25.15 1.28
C PHE A 50 -11.35 24.05 1.88
N PHE A 51 -10.72 23.01 2.44
CA PHE A 51 -11.41 21.87 3.00
C PHE A 51 -12.03 22.10 4.37
N ILE A 52 -11.46 23.00 5.21
CA ILE A 52 -12.07 23.38 6.51
C ILE A 52 -13.47 23.99 6.35
N LYS A 53 -13.73 24.69 5.23
CA LYS A 53 -15.06 25.28 4.95
C LYS A 53 -16.13 24.22 4.57
N ILE A 54 -15.72 23.01 4.20
CA ILE A 54 -16.65 21.93 3.84
C ILE A 54 -16.93 21.09 5.07
N GLY A 55 -18.07 21.25 5.71
CA GLY A 55 -18.45 20.56 6.97
C GLY A 55 -18.34 19.03 6.90
N SER A 56 -18.41 18.42 5.70
CA SER A 56 -18.19 16.98 5.49
C SER A 56 -16.75 16.55 5.74
N VAL A 57 -15.77 17.41 5.45
CA VAL A 57 -14.35 17.10 5.67
C VAL A 57 -13.99 17.14 7.14
N LYS A 58 -14.54 18.10 7.89
CA LYS A 58 -14.38 18.12 9.34
C LYS A 58 -14.92 16.84 9.99
N LYS A 59 -16.09 16.36 9.54
CA LYS A 59 -16.65 15.08 10.01
C LYS A 59 -15.74 13.90 9.64
N PHE A 60 -15.18 13.88 8.42
CA PHE A 60 -14.26 12.84 7.98
C PHE A 60 -12.99 12.80 8.84
N PHE A 61 -12.35 13.94 9.08
CA PHE A 61 -11.17 14.01 9.97
C PHE A 61 -11.49 13.63 11.41
N LEU A 62 -12.65 14.07 11.94
CA LEU A 62 -13.09 13.65 13.28
C LEU A 62 -13.32 12.14 13.35
N SER A 63 -13.91 11.53 12.35
CA SER A 63 -14.10 10.08 12.28
C SER A 63 -12.77 9.31 12.22
N ILE A 64 -11.78 9.82 11.48
CA ILE A 64 -10.42 9.26 11.47
C ILE A 64 -9.79 9.39 12.87
N LEU A 65 -9.89 10.55 13.48
CA LEU A 65 -9.34 10.80 14.82
C LEU A 65 -10.02 9.91 15.87
N GLU A 66 -11.33 9.77 15.83
CA GLU A 66 -12.09 8.85 16.68
C GLU A 66 -11.67 7.40 16.46
N GLY A 67 -11.45 6.99 15.22
CA GLY A 67 -10.92 5.67 14.85
C GLY A 67 -9.53 5.43 15.45
N LEU A 68 -8.61 6.40 15.34
CA LEU A 68 -7.28 6.34 15.94
C LEU A 68 -7.33 6.30 17.46
N LEU A 69 -8.18 7.15 18.07
CA LEU A 69 -8.38 7.17 19.52
C LEU A 69 -9.03 5.89 20.05
N SER A 70 -9.86 5.22 19.25
CA SER A 70 -10.45 3.93 19.62
C SER A 70 -9.38 2.85 19.78
N ILE A 71 -8.33 2.86 18.95
CA ILE A 71 -7.18 1.95 19.08
C ILE A 71 -6.45 2.15 20.42
N VAL A 72 -6.26 3.41 20.82
CA VAL A 72 -5.61 3.73 22.11
C VAL A 72 -6.50 3.30 23.29
N LYS A 73 -7.83 3.31 23.13
CA LYS A 73 -8.78 2.83 24.15
C LYS A 73 -8.74 1.31 24.35
N LEU A 74 -8.21 0.53 23.39
CA LEU A 74 -8.06 -0.92 23.51
C LEU A 74 -7.12 -1.37 24.64
N LYS A 75 -6.33 -0.48 25.24
CA LYS A 75 -5.44 -0.67 26.39
C LYS A 75 -4.85 -2.11 26.54
N LYS A 76 -5.63 -3.05 27.06
CA LYS A 76 -5.21 -4.44 27.29
C LYS A 76 -5.08 -5.25 26.00
N ASP A 77 -5.90 -4.97 24.99
CA ASP A 77 -5.95 -5.71 23.73
C ASP A 77 -5.05 -5.11 22.65
N LEU A 78 -4.44 -3.94 22.93
CA LEU A 78 -3.54 -3.24 22.02
C LEU A 78 -2.36 -4.13 21.55
N PRO A 79 -1.66 -4.89 22.41
CA PRO A 79 -0.59 -5.79 21.96
C PRO A 79 -1.09 -6.87 21.02
N VAL A 80 -2.26 -7.45 21.30
CA VAL A 80 -2.90 -8.48 20.47
C VAL A 80 -3.28 -7.88 19.10
N PHE A 81 -3.86 -6.66 19.09
CA PHE A 81 -4.20 -5.96 17.87
C PHE A 81 -2.96 -5.66 17.01
N ILE A 82 -1.87 -5.18 17.62
CA ILE A 82 -0.60 -4.91 16.92
C ILE A 82 -0.04 -6.21 16.35
N LEU A 83 0.03 -7.27 17.16
CA LEU A 83 0.55 -8.57 16.73
C LEU A 83 -0.27 -9.14 15.57
N ALA A 84 -1.60 -9.11 15.66
CA ALA A 84 -2.48 -9.54 14.59
C ALA A 84 -2.25 -8.73 13.30
N THR A 85 -2.13 -7.41 13.41
CA THR A 85 -1.85 -6.53 12.28
C THR A 85 -0.52 -6.87 11.62
N LEU A 86 0.54 -7.02 12.41
CA LEU A 86 1.87 -7.39 11.90
C LEU A 86 1.86 -8.79 11.24
N THR A 87 1.13 -9.74 11.83
CA THR A 87 0.98 -11.08 11.28
C THR A 87 0.27 -11.05 9.92
N ILE A 88 -0.80 -10.29 9.79
CA ILE A 88 -1.54 -10.13 8.52
C ILE A 88 -0.63 -9.52 7.44
N TRP A 89 0.01 -8.40 7.74
CA TRP A 89 0.89 -7.74 6.77
C TRP A 89 2.12 -8.56 6.43
N GLY A 90 2.73 -9.22 7.43
CA GLY A 90 3.84 -10.15 7.24
C GLY A 90 3.45 -11.33 6.35
N SER A 91 2.25 -11.88 6.54
CA SER A 91 1.73 -12.96 5.72
C SER A 91 1.50 -12.53 4.26
N TYR A 92 0.92 -11.33 4.05
CA TYR A 92 0.74 -10.78 2.70
C TYR A 92 2.07 -10.54 1.99
N PHE A 93 3.03 -9.93 2.69
CA PHE A 93 4.37 -9.71 2.13
C PHE A 93 5.08 -11.02 1.83
N THR A 94 5.02 -12.00 2.74
CA THR A 94 5.65 -13.32 2.54
C THR A 94 5.03 -14.03 1.33
N ALA A 95 3.71 -14.02 1.20
CA ALA A 95 3.03 -14.59 0.04
C ALA A 95 3.46 -13.91 -1.27
N PHE A 96 3.52 -12.58 -1.26
CA PHE A 96 3.99 -11.79 -2.40
C PHE A 96 5.45 -12.12 -2.75
N TYR A 97 6.32 -12.21 -1.75
CA TYR A 97 7.73 -12.57 -1.93
C TYR A 97 7.91 -13.98 -2.51
N MET A 98 7.10 -14.95 -2.05
CA MET A 98 7.16 -16.34 -2.53
C MET A 98 6.85 -16.50 -4.02
N ILE A 99 6.08 -15.57 -4.60
CA ILE A 99 5.78 -15.57 -6.04
C ILE A 99 7.06 -15.46 -6.88
N LYS A 100 8.09 -14.77 -6.40
CA LYS A 100 9.39 -14.70 -7.08
C LYS A 100 9.96 -16.08 -7.41
N PHE A 101 9.67 -17.09 -6.62
CA PHE A 101 10.20 -18.45 -6.79
C PHE A 101 9.26 -19.39 -7.55
N SER A 102 8.09 -18.89 -7.99
CA SER A 102 7.09 -19.73 -8.65
C SER A 102 7.41 -20.01 -10.13
N ILE A 103 8.07 -19.09 -10.79
CA ILE A 103 8.41 -19.17 -12.23
C ILE A 103 9.87 -18.71 -12.39
N ALA A 104 10.64 -19.39 -13.24
CA ALA A 104 12.06 -19.12 -13.43
C ALA A 104 12.35 -17.69 -13.94
N GLU A 105 11.47 -17.15 -14.76
CA GLU A 105 11.56 -15.81 -15.34
C GLU A 105 11.50 -14.71 -14.26
N PHE A 106 10.86 -14.97 -13.12
CA PHE A 106 10.79 -14.02 -12.01
C PHE A 106 12.10 -13.90 -11.21
N ALA A 107 13.05 -14.81 -11.43
CA ALA A 107 14.38 -14.74 -10.81
C ALA A 107 15.15 -13.46 -11.19
N ILE A 108 14.82 -12.88 -12.36
CA ILE A 108 15.43 -11.61 -12.82
C ILE A 108 15.06 -10.42 -11.92
N ILE A 109 13.95 -10.48 -11.19
CA ILE A 109 13.53 -9.40 -10.29
C ILE A 109 14.47 -9.41 -9.06
N PRO A 110 15.25 -8.36 -8.82
CA PRO A 110 16.12 -8.28 -7.64
C PRO A 110 15.32 -8.39 -6.34
N ALA A 111 15.90 -9.01 -5.32
CA ALA A 111 15.20 -9.19 -4.03
C ALA A 111 14.87 -7.86 -3.35
N GLU A 112 15.73 -6.86 -3.51
CA GLU A 112 15.57 -5.50 -3.00
C GLU A 112 14.36 -4.78 -3.61
N LEU A 113 13.96 -5.12 -4.83
CA LEU A 113 12.79 -4.51 -5.48
C LEU A 113 11.46 -5.14 -5.05
N ILE A 114 11.46 -6.30 -4.41
CA ILE A 114 10.22 -6.98 -4.03
C ILE A 114 9.41 -6.16 -3.02
N PHE A 115 10.09 -5.56 -2.04
CA PHE A 115 9.40 -4.77 -1.03
C PHE A 115 8.80 -3.46 -1.58
N PRO A 116 9.53 -2.62 -2.35
CA PRO A 116 8.90 -1.47 -3.02
C PRO A 116 7.77 -1.87 -3.97
N THR A 117 7.92 -2.95 -4.73
CA THR A 117 6.88 -3.47 -5.61
C THR A 117 5.62 -3.87 -4.83
N PHE A 118 5.79 -4.51 -3.66
CA PHE A 118 4.68 -4.81 -2.76
C PHE A 118 3.96 -3.53 -2.29
N VAL A 119 4.71 -2.49 -1.95
CA VAL A 119 4.13 -1.19 -1.55
C VAL A 119 3.28 -0.59 -2.68
N VAL A 120 3.85 -0.52 -3.89
CA VAL A 120 3.13 -0.01 -5.09
C VAL A 120 1.86 -0.82 -5.33
N SER A 121 1.92 -2.15 -5.17
CA SER A 121 0.77 -3.03 -5.32
C SER A 121 -0.35 -2.72 -4.31
N VAL A 122 -0.02 -2.49 -3.05
CA VAL A 122 -0.98 -2.12 -1.99
C VAL A 122 -1.65 -0.77 -2.28
N PHE A 123 -0.87 0.21 -2.75
CA PHE A 123 -1.45 1.50 -3.15
C PHE A 123 -2.40 1.36 -4.32
N SER A 124 -2.08 0.55 -5.32
CA SER A 124 -2.91 0.33 -6.50
C SER A 124 -4.29 -0.26 -6.16
N ILE A 125 -4.35 -1.17 -5.17
CA ILE A 125 -5.62 -1.69 -4.64
C ILE A 125 -6.43 -0.57 -3.96
N SER A 126 -5.76 0.29 -3.20
CA SER A 126 -6.41 1.37 -2.45
C SER A 126 -7.02 2.45 -3.35
N LEU A 127 -6.42 2.67 -4.53
CA LEU A 127 -6.86 3.66 -5.50
C LEU A 127 -7.88 3.11 -6.51
N SER A 128 -8.09 1.81 -6.56
CA SER A 128 -8.96 1.14 -7.51
C SER A 128 -9.96 0.21 -6.83
N ASN A 129 -11.00 -0.19 -7.54
CA ASN A 129 -11.96 -1.15 -7.01
C ASN A 129 -11.34 -2.56 -7.02
N HIS A 130 -10.77 -2.98 -5.89
CA HIS A 130 -10.12 -4.28 -5.70
C HIS A 130 -8.89 -4.56 -6.59
N GLY A 131 -8.32 -3.55 -7.24
CA GLY A 131 -7.08 -3.69 -7.99
C GLY A 131 -7.18 -4.43 -9.33
N LEU A 132 -8.37 -4.82 -9.78
CA LEU A 132 -8.53 -5.60 -11.03
C LEU A 132 -7.93 -4.83 -12.22
N GLY A 133 -6.86 -5.39 -12.81
CA GLY A 133 -6.10 -4.78 -13.91
C GLY A 133 -5.14 -3.67 -13.47
N VAL A 134 -5.50 -2.83 -12.52
CA VAL A 134 -4.64 -1.73 -12.02
C VAL A 134 -3.46 -2.27 -11.21
N TYR A 135 -3.68 -3.33 -10.44
CA TYR A 135 -2.65 -3.97 -9.63
C TYR A 135 -1.49 -4.54 -10.47
N PRO A 136 -1.72 -5.42 -11.48
CA PRO A 136 -0.64 -5.92 -12.33
C PRO A 136 -0.01 -4.81 -13.18
N LEU A 137 -0.80 -3.83 -13.63
CA LEU A 137 -0.29 -2.70 -14.39
C LEU A 137 0.67 -1.84 -13.55
N ALA A 138 0.31 -1.51 -12.31
CA ALA A 138 1.15 -0.72 -11.42
C ALA A 138 2.49 -1.43 -11.12
N ILE A 139 2.46 -2.74 -10.88
CA ILE A 139 3.67 -3.56 -10.69
C ILE A 139 4.53 -3.53 -11.96
N SER A 140 3.91 -3.71 -13.12
CA SER A 140 4.62 -3.73 -14.39
C SER A 140 5.30 -2.39 -14.70
N LEU A 141 4.59 -1.29 -14.52
CA LEU A 141 5.14 0.05 -14.72
C LEU A 141 6.27 0.34 -13.73
N PHE A 142 6.12 -0.02 -12.47
CA PHE A 142 7.18 0.17 -11.49
C PHE A 142 8.44 -0.65 -11.83
N LEU A 143 8.31 -1.92 -12.18
CA LEU A 143 9.44 -2.77 -12.53
C LEU A 143 10.10 -2.36 -13.86
N LEU A 144 9.37 -1.73 -14.77
CA LEU A 144 9.90 -1.20 -16.02
C LEU A 144 10.97 -0.12 -15.78
N GLU A 145 10.82 0.71 -14.76
CA GLU A 145 11.81 1.73 -14.36
C GLU A 145 13.18 1.11 -13.99
N PHE A 146 13.17 -0.16 -13.60
CA PHE A 146 14.38 -0.93 -13.30
C PHE A 146 14.82 -1.85 -14.44
N ASN A 147 14.40 -1.54 -15.68
CA ASN A 147 14.71 -2.30 -16.90
C ASN A 147 14.22 -3.77 -16.88
N ILE A 148 13.18 -4.06 -16.11
CA ILE A 148 12.51 -5.35 -16.10
C ILE A 148 11.36 -5.31 -17.12
N ASN A 149 11.33 -6.31 -18.01
CA ASN A 149 10.33 -6.36 -19.08
C ASN A 149 8.90 -6.27 -18.55
N THR A 150 8.07 -5.44 -19.19
CA THR A 150 6.66 -5.21 -18.89
C THR A 150 5.86 -6.52 -18.79
N GLU A 151 6.16 -7.50 -19.63
CA GLU A 151 5.49 -8.81 -19.63
C GLU A 151 5.75 -9.57 -18.33
N ILE A 152 7.00 -9.52 -17.82
CA ILE A 152 7.38 -10.16 -16.55
C ILE A 152 6.66 -9.45 -15.39
N GLY A 153 6.63 -8.12 -15.40
CA GLY A 153 5.92 -7.34 -14.39
C GLY A 153 4.41 -7.60 -14.37
N LEU A 154 3.78 -7.66 -15.54
CA LEU A 154 2.37 -8.02 -15.69
C LEU A 154 2.08 -9.45 -15.22
N ALA A 155 2.90 -10.41 -15.62
CA ALA A 155 2.74 -11.82 -15.23
C ALA A 155 2.87 -11.97 -13.71
N TYR A 156 3.88 -11.33 -13.11
CA TYR A 156 4.07 -11.30 -11.65
C TYR A 156 2.84 -10.70 -10.94
N GLY A 157 2.37 -9.56 -11.43
CA GLY A 157 1.21 -8.87 -10.87
C GLY A 157 -0.08 -9.67 -10.98
N TRP A 158 -0.35 -10.29 -12.13
CA TRP A 158 -1.53 -11.13 -12.30
C TRP A 158 -1.49 -12.36 -11.42
N LEU A 159 -0.33 -13.00 -11.28
CA LEU A 159 -0.18 -14.17 -10.42
C LEU A 159 -0.39 -13.79 -8.95
N ALA A 160 0.21 -12.68 -8.50
CA ALA A 160 0.05 -12.16 -7.15
C ALA A 160 -1.42 -11.83 -6.84
N TRP A 161 -2.08 -11.11 -7.73
CA TRP A 161 -3.49 -10.75 -7.58
C TRP A 161 -4.40 -11.97 -7.55
N SER A 162 -4.19 -12.93 -8.47
CA SER A 162 -5.00 -14.14 -8.56
C SER A 162 -4.87 -15.02 -7.32
N CYS A 163 -3.64 -15.23 -6.84
CA CYS A 163 -3.41 -15.98 -5.59
C CYS A 163 -4.13 -15.34 -4.41
N GLN A 164 -4.02 -14.02 -4.27
CA GLN A 164 -4.71 -13.29 -3.19
C GLN A 164 -6.23 -13.38 -3.33
N ALA A 165 -6.77 -13.23 -4.53
CA ALA A 165 -8.20 -13.33 -4.79
C ALA A 165 -8.74 -14.73 -4.44
N ILE A 166 -8.05 -15.78 -4.87
CA ILE A 166 -8.43 -17.18 -4.59
C ILE A 166 -8.42 -17.45 -3.08
N ILE A 167 -7.36 -17.05 -2.37
CA ILE A 167 -7.25 -17.22 -0.93
C ILE A 167 -8.40 -16.49 -0.23
N THR A 168 -8.68 -15.24 -0.61
CA THR A 168 -9.77 -14.46 -0.03
C THR A 168 -11.13 -15.09 -0.28
N LEU A 169 -11.39 -15.62 -1.48
CA LEU A 169 -12.63 -16.30 -1.80
C LEU A 169 -12.80 -17.59 -0.98
N ILE A 170 -11.74 -18.40 -0.86
CA ILE A 170 -11.81 -19.65 -0.09
C ILE A 170 -12.05 -19.36 1.40
N PHE A 171 -11.19 -18.56 2.03
CA PHE A 171 -11.31 -18.32 3.47
C PHE A 171 -12.48 -17.41 3.83
N GLY A 172 -12.81 -16.42 2.99
CA GLY A 172 -13.99 -15.58 3.16
C GLY A 172 -15.27 -16.38 2.98
N GLY A 173 -15.33 -17.25 1.98
CA GLY A 173 -16.45 -18.17 1.76
C GLY A 173 -16.62 -19.15 2.92
N LEU A 174 -15.54 -19.79 3.37
CA LEU A 174 -15.60 -20.69 4.53
C LEU A 174 -16.07 -19.98 5.79
N SER A 175 -15.56 -18.76 6.04
CA SER A 175 -15.97 -17.95 7.20
C SER A 175 -17.45 -17.61 7.16
N PHE A 176 -18.01 -17.33 5.98
CA PHE A 176 -19.43 -17.03 5.81
C PHE A 176 -20.33 -18.20 6.26
N PHE A 177 -19.91 -19.46 6.03
CA PHE A 177 -20.66 -20.64 6.44
C PHE A 177 -20.39 -21.04 7.89
N VAL A 178 -19.18 -20.88 8.39
CA VAL A 178 -18.77 -21.35 9.73
C VAL A 178 -19.19 -20.38 10.84
N LEU A 179 -19.12 -19.07 10.61
CA LEU A 179 -19.45 -18.07 11.62
C LEU A 179 -20.90 -18.19 12.18
N PRO A 180 -21.94 -18.37 11.37
CA PRO A 180 -23.31 -18.58 11.89
C PRO A 180 -23.43 -19.84 12.73
N LEU A 181 -22.69 -20.90 12.37
CA LEU A 181 -22.74 -22.19 13.12
C LEU A 181 -22.08 -22.06 14.50
N LEU A 182 -21.05 -21.23 14.62
CA LEU A 182 -20.37 -20.98 15.89
C LEU A 182 -21.14 -20.01 16.79
N ASN A 183 -21.91 -19.08 16.21
CA ASN A 183 -22.68 -18.07 16.96
C ASN A 183 -24.14 -18.48 17.21
N SER A 184 -24.57 -19.65 16.76
CA SER A 184 -25.95 -20.15 16.98
C SER A 184 -26.17 -20.79 18.36
N SER A 185 -25.23 -20.67 19.28
CA SER A 185 -25.26 -21.27 20.63
C SER A 185 -25.54 -20.27 21.77
N ASP A 186 -26.07 -19.06 21.45
CA ASP A 186 -26.57 -18.10 22.45
C ASP A 186 -28.08 -17.85 22.29
#